data_24002eb4d0a4f9e43106ee43efd4c683
#
_entry.id   24002eb4d0a4f9e43106ee43efd4c683
#
_cell.length_a   1.000
_cell.length_b   1.000
_cell.length_c   1.000
_cell.angle_alpha   90.00
_cell.angle_beta   90.00
_cell.angle_gamma   90.00
#
_symmetry.space_group_name_H-M   'P 1'
#
loop_
_entity.id
_entity.type
_entity.pdbx_description
1 polymer ?
#
loop_
_entity_poly.entity_id
_entity_poly.type
_entity_poly.pdbx_seq_one_letter_code
_entity_poly.pdbx_strand_id
1 'polypeptide(L)'
;HWETERGTQGEGKVNDGSFDDSVLPIVEAGKAVMIESDHQPDPLLTIKDYPGHTPGSTAINLKDDGRTATFSGDIMHHPIQVYHPDWSSQFCWDQDMSARSRRLLLEDCVESNALLCPAHFPGANAGYVKPEGNAFRLEWDEQK
;
A
#
# COMPACT_ATOMS: atom_id res chain seq x y z
N HIS A 1 2.11 -10.06 -9.35
CA HIS A 1 3.40 -9.46 -8.96
C HIS A 1 4.56 -10.47 -9.06
N TRP A 2 4.50 -11.61 -8.38
CA TRP A 2 5.57 -12.63 -8.41
C TRP A 2 5.85 -13.22 -9.80
N GLU A 3 4.87 -13.30 -10.70
CA GLU A 3 5.07 -13.69 -12.10
C GLU A 3 5.86 -12.62 -12.86
N THR A 4 5.63 -11.33 -12.57
CA THR A 4 6.37 -10.21 -13.14
C THR A 4 7.82 -10.20 -12.64
N GLU A 5 8.04 -10.45 -11.36
CA GLU A 5 9.36 -10.53 -10.75
C GLU A 5 10.20 -11.68 -11.36
N ARG A 6 9.61 -12.85 -11.59
CA ARG A 6 10.27 -13.96 -12.29
C ARG A 6 10.65 -13.62 -13.73
N GLY A 7 9.82 -12.85 -14.43
CA GLY A 7 10.05 -12.47 -15.83
C GLY A 7 11.14 -11.40 -16.01
N THR A 8 11.50 -10.66 -14.97
CA THR A 8 12.49 -9.57 -15.02
C THR A 8 13.89 -9.99 -14.53
N GLN A 9 14.10 -11.25 -14.14
CA GLN A 9 15.40 -11.74 -13.70
C GLN A 9 16.39 -11.90 -14.88
N GLY A 10 16.92 -10.78 -15.37
CA GLY A 10 18.27 -10.70 -15.91
C GLY A 10 19.28 -10.82 -14.76
N GLU A 11 20.57 -10.96 -15.02
CA GLU A 11 21.68 -11.27 -14.11
C GLU A 11 21.79 -10.41 -12.81
N GLY A 12 20.74 -10.32 -12.01
CA GLY A 12 20.70 -9.70 -10.70
C GLY A 12 19.45 -10.17 -9.98
N LYS A 13 19.60 -10.75 -8.80
CA LYS A 13 18.46 -11.16 -7.99
C LYS A 13 17.64 -9.93 -7.62
N VAL A 14 16.42 -9.80 -8.15
CA VAL A 14 15.48 -8.79 -7.72
C VAL A 14 15.17 -9.04 -6.24
N ASN A 15 15.23 -7.99 -5.42
CA ASN A 15 15.02 -8.06 -3.96
C ASN A 15 15.92 -9.09 -3.25
N ASP A 16 17.18 -9.21 -3.66
CA ASP A 16 18.20 -10.05 -3.03
C ASP A 16 17.80 -11.52 -2.84
N GLY A 17 16.86 -12.02 -3.65
CA GLY A 17 16.36 -13.39 -3.59
C GLY A 17 15.23 -13.62 -2.58
N SER A 18 14.63 -12.58 -2.04
CA SER A 18 13.50 -12.70 -1.08
C SER A 18 12.31 -13.45 -1.64
N PHE A 19 12.08 -13.40 -2.96
CA PHE A 19 11.06 -14.22 -3.60
C PHE A 19 11.34 -15.73 -3.42
N ASP A 20 12.58 -16.15 -3.74
CA ASP A 20 12.96 -17.57 -3.67
C ASP A 20 12.97 -18.09 -2.22
N ASP A 21 13.36 -17.24 -1.27
CA ASP A 21 13.47 -17.60 0.14
C ASP A 21 12.12 -17.59 0.87
N SER A 22 11.23 -16.64 0.54
CA SER A 22 10.06 -16.34 1.37
C SER A 22 8.72 -16.56 0.67
N VAL A 23 8.63 -16.38 -0.64
CA VAL A 23 7.38 -16.53 -1.40
C VAL A 23 7.27 -17.91 -2.05
N LEU A 24 8.31 -18.33 -2.76
CA LEU A 24 8.32 -19.58 -3.52
C LEU A 24 8.00 -20.82 -2.64
N PRO A 25 8.56 -20.97 -1.43
CA PRO A 25 8.22 -22.12 -0.57
C PRO A 25 6.74 -22.17 -0.17
N ILE A 26 6.08 -21.02 -0.04
CA ILE A 26 4.64 -20.95 0.27
C ILE A 26 3.80 -21.39 -0.94
N VAL A 27 4.24 -20.98 -2.14
CA VAL A 27 3.59 -21.38 -3.40
C VAL A 27 3.74 -22.90 -3.61
N GLU A 28 4.95 -23.43 -3.45
CA GLU A 28 5.26 -24.86 -3.61
C GLU A 28 4.54 -25.74 -2.57
N ALA A 29 4.32 -25.21 -1.37
CA ALA A 29 3.53 -25.88 -0.33
C ALA A 29 2.02 -25.83 -0.58
N GLY A 30 1.55 -25.20 -1.67
CA GLY A 30 0.13 -25.04 -2.01
C GLY A 30 -0.65 -24.16 -1.02
N LYS A 31 0.03 -23.26 -0.31
CA LYS A 31 -0.58 -22.36 0.69
C LYS A 31 -0.82 -20.95 0.16
N ALA A 32 -0.38 -20.65 -1.06
CA ALA A 32 -0.65 -19.38 -1.71
C ALA A 32 -2.02 -19.43 -2.39
N VAL A 33 -2.82 -18.37 -2.19
CA VAL A 33 -4.10 -18.17 -2.87
C VAL A 33 -3.99 -16.91 -3.69
N MET A 34 -4.21 -17.03 -5.01
CA MET A 34 -4.33 -15.87 -5.89
C MET A 34 -5.70 -15.24 -5.68
N ILE A 35 -5.72 -13.93 -5.53
CA ILE A 35 -6.94 -13.15 -5.30
C ILE A 35 -7.14 -12.14 -6.42
N GLU A 36 -8.39 -11.83 -6.70
CA GLU A 36 -8.80 -10.74 -7.57
C GLU A 36 -9.00 -9.45 -6.74
N SER A 37 -9.16 -8.32 -7.45
CA SER A 37 -9.55 -7.05 -6.83
C SER A 37 -10.80 -7.23 -5.97
N ASP A 38 -10.92 -6.43 -4.93
CA ASP A 38 -12.07 -6.43 -4.00
C ASP A 38 -12.25 -7.74 -3.21
N HIS A 39 -11.21 -8.58 -3.17
CA HIS A 39 -11.25 -9.77 -2.35
C HIS A 39 -11.48 -9.43 -0.87
N GLN A 40 -12.40 -10.16 -0.25
CA GLN A 40 -12.74 -10.01 1.17
C GLN A 40 -12.33 -11.27 1.93
N PRO A 41 -11.11 -11.31 2.49
CA PRO A 41 -10.61 -12.48 3.20
C PRO A 41 -11.33 -12.75 4.52
N ASP A 42 -11.96 -11.73 5.09
CA ASP A 42 -12.68 -11.75 6.37
C ASP A 42 -13.79 -10.68 6.33
N PRO A 43 -14.90 -10.84 7.06
CA PRO A 43 -15.97 -9.84 7.13
C PRO A 43 -15.53 -8.42 7.54
N LEU A 44 -14.43 -8.30 8.28
CA LEU A 44 -13.86 -7.02 8.73
C LEU A 44 -12.81 -6.47 7.76
N LEU A 45 -12.28 -7.29 6.84
CA LEU A 45 -11.17 -6.93 5.97
C LEU A 45 -11.61 -6.86 4.52
N THR A 46 -11.19 -5.81 3.82
CA THR A 46 -11.29 -5.70 2.36
C THR A 46 -9.94 -5.34 1.77
N ILE A 47 -9.68 -5.82 0.56
CA ILE A 47 -8.47 -5.50 -0.21
C ILE A 47 -8.88 -4.61 -1.38
N LYS A 48 -8.16 -3.50 -1.58
CA LYS A 48 -8.38 -2.58 -2.70
C LYS A 48 -7.06 -2.34 -3.43
N ASP A 49 -7.12 -2.37 -4.76
CA ASP A 49 -5.95 -2.20 -5.62
C ASP A 49 -5.54 -0.73 -5.74
N TYR A 50 -4.21 -0.51 -5.64
CA TYR A 50 -3.54 0.76 -5.85
C TYR A 50 -2.21 0.52 -6.58
N PRO A 51 -2.26 0.08 -7.85
CA PRO A 51 -1.06 -0.29 -8.60
C PRO A 51 -0.13 0.89 -8.83
N GLY A 52 1.14 0.61 -9.08
CA GLY A 52 2.14 1.62 -9.44
C GLY A 52 3.47 1.47 -8.74
N HIS A 53 3.53 1.27 -7.41
CA HIS A 53 4.77 0.83 -6.77
C HIS A 53 5.14 -0.56 -7.32
N THR A 54 4.19 -1.46 -7.30
CA THR A 54 4.20 -2.70 -8.08
C THR A 54 2.89 -2.85 -8.85
N PRO A 55 2.80 -3.72 -9.87
CA PRO A 55 1.54 -3.98 -10.58
C PRO A 55 0.42 -4.49 -9.68
N GLY A 56 0.76 -5.20 -8.59
CA GLY A 56 -0.19 -5.78 -7.65
C GLY A 56 -0.21 -5.08 -6.29
N SER A 57 0.18 -3.82 -6.21
CA SER A 57 0.10 -3.06 -4.95
C SER A 57 -1.34 -2.88 -4.50
N THR A 58 -1.60 -3.23 -3.24
CA THR A 58 -2.93 -3.17 -2.63
C THR A 58 -2.86 -2.52 -1.25
N ALA A 59 -3.97 -1.95 -0.81
CA ALA A 59 -4.17 -1.59 0.59
C ALA A 59 -5.16 -2.57 1.24
N ILE A 60 -4.99 -2.80 2.53
CA ILE A 60 -5.92 -3.57 3.35
C ILE A 60 -6.73 -2.58 4.20
N ASN A 61 -8.04 -2.64 4.09
CA ASN A 61 -8.95 -1.87 4.93
C ASN A 61 -9.54 -2.77 6.00
N LEU A 62 -9.39 -2.39 7.25
CA LEU A 62 -10.05 -2.98 8.41
C LEU A 62 -11.22 -2.08 8.79
N LYS A 63 -12.42 -2.65 8.89
CA LYS A 63 -13.62 -1.92 9.29
C LYS A 63 -14.29 -2.63 10.45
N ASP A 64 -14.38 -1.95 11.58
CA ASP A 64 -15.00 -2.46 12.80
C ASP A 64 -15.70 -1.33 13.56
N ASP A 65 -16.93 -1.58 14.03
CA ASP A 65 -17.74 -0.66 14.82
C ASP A 65 -17.78 0.79 14.27
N GLY A 66 -17.97 0.91 12.94
CA GLY A 66 -18.04 2.20 12.25
C GLY A 66 -16.71 2.93 12.09
N ARG A 67 -15.59 2.37 12.55
CA ARG A 67 -14.23 2.88 12.37
C ARG A 67 -13.54 2.15 11.23
N THR A 68 -12.68 2.84 10.52
CA THR A 68 -11.89 2.27 9.43
C THR A 68 -10.40 2.56 9.66
N ALA A 69 -9.57 1.55 9.42
CA ALA A 69 -8.12 1.71 9.31
C ALA A 69 -7.67 1.20 7.93
N THR A 70 -6.73 1.91 7.30
CA THR A 70 -6.20 1.59 5.97
C THR A 70 -4.70 1.34 6.08
N PHE A 71 -4.27 0.11 5.83
CA PHE A 71 -2.86 -0.30 5.79
C PHE A 71 -2.37 -0.17 4.36
N SER A 72 -1.55 0.85 4.10
CA SER A 72 -1.17 1.23 2.73
C SER A 72 0.00 0.44 2.14
N GLY A 73 0.72 -0.35 2.94
CA GLY A 73 1.96 -0.99 2.46
C GLY A 73 2.87 0.04 1.77
N ASP A 74 3.42 -0.34 0.64
CA ASP A 74 4.40 0.45 -0.13
C ASP A 74 3.79 1.45 -1.12
N ILE A 75 2.48 1.72 -1.05
CA ILE A 75 1.84 2.83 -1.78
C ILE A 75 2.42 4.16 -1.29
N MET A 76 2.85 4.20 -0.02
CA MET A 76 3.48 5.37 0.63
C MET A 76 4.75 4.97 1.38
N HIS A 77 5.84 5.73 1.19
CA HIS A 77 7.14 5.46 1.79
C HIS A 77 7.60 6.56 2.76
N HIS A 78 7.02 7.76 2.70
CA HIS A 78 7.44 8.88 3.52
C HIS A 78 6.29 9.86 3.76
N PRO A 79 6.17 10.49 4.94
CA PRO A 79 5.11 11.46 5.25
C PRO A 79 5.00 12.61 4.25
N ILE A 80 6.09 13.01 3.61
CA ILE A 80 6.09 14.07 2.59
C ILE A 80 5.14 13.77 1.42
N GLN A 81 4.88 12.49 1.14
CA GLN A 81 3.99 12.08 0.06
C GLN A 81 2.50 12.31 0.37
N VAL A 82 2.14 12.62 1.60
CA VAL A 82 0.80 13.12 1.94
C VAL A 82 0.64 14.54 1.40
N TYR A 83 1.65 15.38 1.57
CA TYR A 83 1.66 16.77 1.11
C TYR A 83 1.93 16.89 -0.40
N HIS A 84 2.72 15.97 -0.94
CA HIS A 84 3.12 15.89 -2.34
C HIS A 84 2.83 14.49 -2.90
N PRO A 85 1.56 14.13 -3.14
CA PRO A 85 1.19 12.78 -3.60
C PRO A 85 1.72 12.42 -4.99
N ASP A 86 2.14 13.43 -5.76
CA ASP A 86 2.80 13.30 -7.06
C ASP A 86 4.28 12.89 -6.98
N TRP A 87 4.89 12.91 -5.79
CA TRP A 87 6.29 12.51 -5.62
C TRP A 87 6.41 11.00 -5.44
N SER A 88 6.90 10.33 -6.49
CA SER A 88 7.09 8.88 -6.50
C SER A 88 8.55 8.50 -6.29
N SER A 89 8.77 7.36 -5.63
CA SER A 89 10.08 6.74 -5.50
C SER A 89 10.57 6.25 -6.87
N GLN A 90 11.89 6.32 -7.10
CA GLN A 90 12.53 5.74 -8.29
C GLN A 90 12.38 4.21 -8.36
N PHE A 91 12.04 3.56 -7.24
CA PHE A 91 11.80 2.12 -7.15
C PHE A 91 10.39 1.71 -7.57
N CYS A 92 9.50 2.68 -7.90
CA CYS A 92 8.18 2.35 -8.41
C CYS A 92 8.28 1.76 -9.82
N TRP A 93 7.51 0.69 -10.07
CA TRP A 93 7.37 0.09 -11.40
C TRP A 93 6.84 1.09 -12.44
N ASP A 94 5.84 1.90 -12.05
CA ASP A 94 5.30 3.02 -12.81
C ASP A 94 5.08 4.20 -11.86
N GLN A 95 5.91 5.24 -11.99
CA GLN A 95 5.90 6.39 -11.10
C GLN A 95 4.61 7.22 -11.22
N ASP A 96 4.09 7.40 -12.44
CA ASP A 96 2.87 8.17 -12.69
C ASP A 96 1.64 7.43 -12.17
N MET A 97 1.60 6.11 -12.36
CA MET A 97 0.54 5.26 -11.81
C MET A 97 0.60 5.27 -10.28
N SER A 98 1.79 5.15 -9.69
CA SER A 98 1.99 5.21 -8.23
C SER A 98 1.51 6.55 -7.64
N ALA A 99 1.77 7.67 -8.33
CA ALA A 99 1.28 8.98 -7.92
C ALA A 99 -0.25 9.07 -7.95
N ARG A 100 -0.89 8.56 -9.02
CA ARG A 100 -2.36 8.50 -9.12
C ARG A 100 -2.98 7.61 -8.05
N SER A 101 -2.43 6.43 -7.83
CA SER A 101 -2.89 5.47 -6.82
C SER A 101 -2.76 6.05 -5.41
N ARG A 102 -1.67 6.75 -5.13
CA ARG A 102 -1.45 7.42 -3.83
C ARG A 102 -2.46 8.53 -3.60
N ARG A 103 -2.72 9.36 -4.61
CA ARG A 103 -3.76 10.40 -4.51
C ARG A 103 -5.11 9.79 -4.22
N LEU A 104 -5.50 8.75 -4.95
CA LEU A 104 -6.76 8.03 -4.73
C LEU A 104 -6.85 7.44 -3.32
N LEU A 105 -5.77 6.81 -2.82
CA LEU A 105 -5.71 6.31 -1.45
C LEU A 105 -5.97 7.42 -0.41
N LEU A 106 -5.36 8.59 -0.60
CA LEU A 106 -5.54 9.73 0.31
C LEU A 106 -6.97 10.28 0.25
N GLU A 107 -7.56 10.35 -0.94
CA GLU A 107 -8.96 10.74 -1.15
C GLU A 107 -9.91 9.75 -0.46
N ASP A 108 -9.70 8.46 -0.62
CA ASP A 108 -10.47 7.39 0.06
C ASP A 108 -10.34 7.48 1.59
N CYS A 109 -9.15 7.79 2.10
CA CYS A 109 -8.93 7.98 3.54
C CYS A 109 -9.68 9.21 4.08
N VAL A 110 -9.74 10.30 3.31
CA VAL A 110 -10.53 11.49 3.67
C VAL A 110 -12.02 11.17 3.68
N GLU A 111 -12.53 10.51 2.63
CA GLU A 111 -13.94 10.19 2.47
C GLU A 111 -14.44 9.26 3.58
N SER A 112 -13.66 8.21 3.89
CA SER A 112 -14.02 7.23 4.94
C SER A 112 -13.64 7.66 6.35
N ASN A 113 -12.92 8.79 6.52
CA ASN A 113 -12.25 9.19 7.76
C ASN A 113 -11.41 8.04 8.35
N ALA A 114 -10.71 7.32 7.49
CA ALA A 114 -9.90 6.18 7.90
C ALA A 114 -8.61 6.61 8.59
N LEU A 115 -8.20 5.84 9.59
CA LEU A 115 -6.86 5.90 10.15
C LEU A 115 -5.89 5.31 9.13
N LEU A 116 -5.03 6.13 8.54
CA LEU A 116 -3.97 5.69 7.62
C LEU A 116 -2.81 5.10 8.42
N CYS A 117 -2.46 3.86 8.12
CA CYS A 117 -1.37 3.08 8.74
C CYS A 117 -0.32 2.71 7.68
N PRO A 118 0.65 3.58 7.37
CA PRO A 118 1.68 3.31 6.38
C PRO A 118 2.83 2.47 6.96
N ALA A 119 3.45 1.63 6.10
CA ALA A 119 4.50 0.71 6.54
C ALA A 119 5.82 1.42 6.89
N HIS A 120 6.15 2.57 6.25
CA HIS A 120 7.48 3.18 6.27
C HIS A 120 7.56 4.54 6.98
N PHE A 121 6.48 5.01 7.60
CA PHE A 121 6.53 6.32 8.26
C PHE A 121 7.27 6.23 9.59
N PRO A 122 8.21 7.15 9.87
CA PRO A 122 8.94 7.17 11.13
C PRO A 122 8.08 7.71 12.28
N GLY A 123 8.36 7.29 13.50
CA GLY A 123 7.73 7.81 14.71
C GLY A 123 6.30 7.29 14.92
N ALA A 124 5.34 8.19 15.04
CA ALA A 124 3.93 7.85 15.03
C ALA A 124 3.57 7.34 13.62
N ASN A 125 3.20 6.07 13.51
CA ASN A 125 3.02 5.37 12.23
C ASN A 125 1.55 5.31 11.80
N ALA A 126 0.68 6.13 12.38
CA ALA A 126 -0.70 6.24 11.97
C ALA A 126 -1.23 7.68 12.14
N GLY A 127 -2.17 8.07 11.30
CA GLY A 127 -2.77 9.39 11.35
C GLY A 127 -3.97 9.53 10.43
N TYR A 128 -4.72 10.59 10.61
CA TYR A 128 -5.88 10.90 9.78
C TYR A 128 -5.48 11.88 8.67
N VAL A 129 -5.85 11.53 7.45
CA VAL A 129 -5.65 12.40 6.28
C VAL A 129 -6.74 13.47 6.27
N LYS A 130 -6.34 14.72 6.10
CA LYS A 130 -7.25 15.87 5.98
C LYS A 130 -6.96 16.63 4.70
N PRO A 131 -7.98 17.17 4.01
CA PRO A 131 -7.77 18.00 2.83
C PRO A 131 -7.09 19.32 3.22
N GLU A 132 -6.17 19.79 2.37
CA GLU A 132 -5.49 21.08 2.51
C GLU A 132 -5.26 21.72 1.14
N GLY A 133 -6.15 22.61 0.72
CA GLY A 133 -6.14 23.18 -0.62
C GLY A 133 -6.30 22.09 -1.69
N ASN A 134 -5.31 21.99 -2.59
CA ASN A 134 -5.25 20.94 -3.63
C ASN A 134 -4.43 19.70 -3.19
N ALA A 135 -4.00 19.67 -1.95
CA ALA A 135 -3.19 18.60 -1.36
C ALA A 135 -3.84 18.05 -0.08
N PHE A 136 -3.05 17.39 0.72
CA PHE A 136 -3.50 16.81 1.98
C PHE A 136 -2.49 17.13 3.07
N ARG A 137 -2.93 17.02 4.33
CA ARG A 137 -2.07 17.02 5.51
C ARG A 137 -2.38 15.80 6.37
N LEU A 138 -1.42 15.40 7.18
CA LEU A 138 -1.58 14.29 8.12
C LEU A 138 -1.73 14.83 9.55
N GLU A 139 -2.81 14.45 10.21
CA GLU A 139 -2.98 14.62 11.64
C GLU A 139 -2.59 13.31 12.32
N TRP A 140 -1.44 13.30 12.98
CA TRP A 140 -0.95 12.12 13.67
C TRP A 140 -1.91 11.68 14.77
N ASP A 141 -2.13 10.36 14.87
CA ASP A 141 -2.84 9.77 16.01
C ASP A 141 -1.85 9.65 17.18
N GLU A 142 -1.77 10.71 17.96
CA GLU A 142 -1.00 10.72 19.19
C GLU A 142 -1.73 9.88 20.24
N GLN A 143 -1.53 8.57 20.22
CA GLN A 143 -1.97 7.72 21.33
C GLN A 143 -1.19 8.15 22.57
N LYS A 144 -1.91 8.76 23.50
CA LYS A 144 -1.41 9.05 24.86
C LYS A 144 -1.37 7.80 25.72
#